data_9962b4565ba91ae67dc9fb951169d561
#
_entry.id   9962b4565ba91ae67dc9fb951169d561
#
_cell.length_a   1.000
_cell.length_b   1.000
_cell.length_c   1.000
_cell.angle_alpha   90.00
_cell.angle_beta   90.00
_cell.angle_gamma   90.00
#
_symmetry.space_group_name_H-M   'P 1'
#
loop_
_entity.id
_entity.type
_entity.pdbx_description
1 polymer ?
#
loop_
_entity_poly.entity_id
_entity_poly.type
_entity_poly.pdbx_seq_one_letter_code
_entity_poly.pdbx_strand_id
1 'polypeptide(L)'
;MKKILNALFLTLLAVFTFSSCSDVPAPYDILGEGDVPGLTGDGTKENPYNIEAAQQKQDGSIAWVQGYIVGTIENYEDPSGSAKFATPFTAKNNLLIAASATEMNVKNCVVVQLSSGTELYTKLNLAENSANLGHVISIQGSLEKFYGFPGVKSTTAAILDGKEIGEEQGEGPANAYINESFKSSLGEFKSVSVSGTLSWINDFSSAMIKGGSAEAKFPSETWLVAPTIDLTKETEAYITFKHA
;
A
#
# COMPACT_ATOMS: atom_id res chain seq x y z
N MET A 1 -44.46 -10.85 -54.62
CA MET A 1 -43.94 -11.64 -53.47
C MET A 1 -42.41 -11.63 -53.34
N LYS A 2 -41.61 -11.82 -54.39
CA LYS A 2 -40.15 -11.82 -54.28
C LYS A 2 -39.55 -10.48 -53.79
N LYS A 3 -40.12 -9.32 -54.15
CA LYS A 3 -39.62 -7.99 -53.71
C LYS A 3 -39.91 -7.70 -52.24
N ILE A 4 -40.97 -8.23 -51.69
CA ILE A 4 -41.33 -8.06 -50.26
C ILE A 4 -40.42 -8.96 -49.39
N LEU A 5 -40.09 -10.15 -49.88
CA LEU A 5 -39.21 -11.09 -49.16
C LEU A 5 -37.80 -10.55 -49.06
N ASN A 6 -37.27 -9.91 -50.13
CA ASN A 6 -35.96 -9.28 -50.09
C ASN A 6 -35.90 -8.05 -49.18
N ALA A 7 -36.97 -7.26 -49.10
CA ALA A 7 -37.03 -6.13 -48.16
C ALA A 7 -37.08 -6.61 -46.71
N LEU A 8 -37.78 -7.69 -46.42
CA LEU A 8 -37.86 -8.27 -45.08
C LEU A 8 -36.53 -8.91 -44.66
N PHE A 9 -35.78 -9.49 -45.59
CA PHE A 9 -34.46 -10.08 -45.32
C PHE A 9 -33.39 -8.99 -45.06
N LEU A 10 -33.45 -7.86 -45.79
CA LEU A 10 -32.56 -6.74 -45.59
C LEU A 10 -32.83 -6.01 -44.25
N THR A 11 -34.08 -5.87 -43.83
CA THR A 11 -34.43 -5.30 -42.54
C THR A 11 -34.04 -6.22 -41.38
N LEU A 12 -34.15 -7.54 -41.55
CA LEU A 12 -33.73 -8.52 -40.54
C LEU A 12 -32.18 -8.51 -40.38
N LEU A 13 -31.43 -8.35 -41.48
CA LEU A 13 -29.97 -8.26 -41.42
C LEU A 13 -29.49 -6.98 -40.75
N ALA A 14 -30.23 -5.85 -40.89
CA ALA A 14 -29.86 -4.57 -40.27
C ALA A 14 -30.10 -4.57 -38.75
N VAL A 15 -30.97 -5.42 -38.22
CA VAL A 15 -31.26 -5.50 -36.79
C VAL A 15 -30.19 -6.29 -36.05
N PHE A 16 -29.42 -7.17 -36.70
CA PHE A 16 -28.38 -7.97 -36.09
C PHE A 16 -27.00 -7.28 -36.03
N THR A 17 -26.83 -6.13 -36.70
CA THR A 17 -25.53 -5.43 -36.73
C THR A 17 -25.35 -4.38 -35.64
N PHE A 18 -26.35 -4.10 -34.81
CA PHE A 18 -26.26 -3.12 -33.73
C PHE A 18 -26.27 -3.72 -32.33
N SER A 19 -26.17 -5.02 -32.17
CA SER A 19 -26.18 -5.70 -30.87
C SER A 19 -24.79 -6.22 -30.44
N SER A 20 -23.73 -5.61 -30.95
CA SER A 20 -22.37 -6.02 -30.56
C SER A 20 -21.50 -4.82 -30.22
N CYS A 21 -21.90 -4.05 -29.23
CA CYS A 21 -21.01 -3.15 -28.50
C CYS A 21 -21.74 -2.55 -27.30
N SER A 22 -22.15 -3.39 -26.37
CA SER A 22 -22.39 -2.96 -25.01
C SER A 22 -21.88 -4.07 -24.10
N ASP A 23 -21.07 -3.68 -23.15
CA ASP A 23 -20.52 -4.54 -22.08
C ASP A 23 -19.34 -5.45 -22.47
N VAL A 24 -18.34 -4.89 -23.13
CA VAL A 24 -17.00 -5.21 -22.70
C VAL A 24 -16.73 -4.24 -21.55
N PRO A 25 -16.64 -4.68 -20.28
CA PRO A 25 -16.07 -3.84 -19.25
C PRO A 25 -14.75 -3.37 -19.82
N ALA A 26 -14.49 -2.06 -19.77
CA ALA A 26 -13.25 -1.46 -20.28
C ALA A 26 -12.10 -2.27 -19.68
N PRO A 27 -11.36 -3.05 -20.48
CA PRO A 27 -10.40 -3.97 -19.91
C PRO A 27 -9.18 -3.24 -19.35
N TYR A 28 -9.03 -1.97 -19.64
CA TYR A 28 -7.88 -1.20 -19.19
C TYR A 28 -8.24 0.27 -19.25
N ASP A 29 -7.95 1.01 -18.16
CA ASP A 29 -7.83 2.45 -18.22
C ASP A 29 -6.93 2.78 -19.41
N ILE A 30 -7.46 3.60 -20.32
CA ILE A 30 -6.65 4.18 -21.38
C ILE A 30 -5.60 4.99 -20.63
N LEU A 31 -4.35 4.56 -20.74
CA LEU A 31 -3.19 5.20 -20.14
C LEU A 31 -3.33 6.72 -20.26
N GLY A 32 -3.38 7.43 -19.14
CA GLY A 32 -3.37 8.89 -19.12
C GLY A 32 -2.12 9.41 -19.80
N GLU A 33 -2.16 10.63 -20.34
CA GLU A 33 -0.98 11.26 -20.95
C GLU A 33 0.17 11.27 -19.92
N GLY A 34 1.14 10.35 -20.10
CA GLY A 34 2.30 10.19 -19.23
C GLY A 34 2.53 8.79 -18.69
N ASP A 35 1.59 7.85 -18.88
CA ASP A 35 1.75 6.48 -18.41
C ASP A 35 2.78 5.72 -19.26
N VAL A 36 3.81 5.23 -18.63
CA VAL A 36 4.82 4.37 -19.27
C VAL A 36 4.19 2.99 -19.46
N PRO A 37 4.23 2.39 -20.67
CA PRO A 37 3.72 1.05 -20.89
C PRO A 37 4.30 0.04 -19.89
N GLY A 38 3.43 -0.70 -19.21
CA GLY A 38 3.82 -1.67 -18.18
C GLY A 38 3.69 -1.17 -16.73
N LEU A 39 3.57 0.15 -16.52
CA LEU A 39 3.33 0.69 -15.18
C LEU A 39 1.84 0.85 -14.93
N THR A 40 1.31 0.22 -13.90
CA THR A 40 -0.12 0.31 -13.56
C THR A 40 -0.33 0.48 -12.06
N GLY A 41 -1.49 1.04 -11.72
CA GLY A 41 -1.90 1.35 -10.35
C GLY A 41 -1.53 2.78 -9.95
N ASP A 42 -2.19 3.27 -8.92
CA ASP A 42 -1.93 4.57 -8.28
C ASP A 42 -1.44 4.41 -6.84
N GLY A 43 -1.30 3.17 -6.37
CA GLY A 43 -0.81 2.82 -5.05
C GLY A 43 -1.88 2.82 -3.97
N THR A 44 -3.14 3.01 -4.34
CA THR A 44 -4.26 2.85 -3.41
C THR A 44 -4.59 1.36 -3.18
N LYS A 45 -5.42 1.06 -2.20
CA LYS A 45 -5.90 -0.31 -1.92
C LYS A 45 -6.71 -0.88 -3.09
N GLU A 46 -7.54 -0.04 -3.68
CA GLU A 46 -8.41 -0.35 -4.81
C GLU A 46 -7.65 -0.52 -6.12
N ASN A 47 -6.51 0.19 -6.26
CA ASN A 47 -5.68 0.19 -7.46
C ASN A 47 -4.19 0.15 -7.10
N PRO A 48 -3.68 -0.97 -6.54
CA PRO A 48 -2.29 -1.10 -6.10
C PRO A 48 -1.31 -0.93 -7.26
N TYR A 49 -0.11 -0.41 -6.96
CA TYR A 49 0.99 -0.47 -7.93
C TYR A 49 1.29 -1.92 -8.31
N ASN A 50 1.53 -2.14 -9.60
CA ASN A 50 2.13 -3.39 -10.05
C ASN A 50 3.62 -3.44 -9.67
N ILE A 51 4.28 -4.56 -9.92
CA ILE A 51 5.69 -4.77 -9.56
C ILE A 51 6.61 -3.76 -10.26
N GLU A 52 6.38 -3.49 -11.55
CA GLU A 52 7.19 -2.57 -12.34
C GLU A 52 7.07 -1.12 -11.83
N ALA A 53 5.85 -0.69 -11.50
CA ALA A 53 5.61 0.63 -10.92
C ALA A 53 6.27 0.77 -9.54
N ALA A 54 6.11 -0.25 -8.68
CA ALA A 54 6.73 -0.26 -7.36
C ALA A 54 8.27 -0.28 -7.44
N GLN A 55 8.86 -0.98 -8.41
CA GLN A 55 10.31 -0.98 -8.63
C GLN A 55 10.85 0.39 -8.99
N GLN A 56 10.11 1.18 -9.76
CA GLN A 56 10.54 2.52 -10.19
C GLN A 56 10.27 3.58 -9.13
N LYS A 57 9.17 3.43 -8.38
CA LYS A 57 8.74 4.41 -7.37
C LYS A 57 9.28 4.05 -5.99
N GLN A 58 10.55 4.38 -5.74
CA GLN A 58 11.23 4.13 -4.46
C GLN A 58 11.51 5.45 -3.73
N ASP A 59 10.44 6.23 -3.51
CA ASP A 59 10.47 7.61 -3.01
C ASP A 59 10.10 7.76 -1.53
N GLY A 60 9.87 6.63 -0.84
CA GLY A 60 9.48 6.61 0.57
C GLY A 60 7.97 6.80 0.80
N SER A 61 7.17 6.97 -0.26
CA SER A 61 5.72 7.08 -0.12
C SER A 61 5.12 5.78 0.40
N ILE A 62 4.02 5.91 1.16
CA ILE A 62 3.22 4.76 1.60
C ILE A 62 2.29 4.39 0.45
N ALA A 63 2.32 3.14 0.04
CA ALA A 63 1.46 2.66 -1.05
C ALA A 63 1.14 1.17 -0.92
N TRP A 64 0.10 0.75 -1.63
CA TRP A 64 -0.23 -0.64 -1.87
C TRP A 64 0.50 -1.14 -3.11
N VAL A 65 1.06 -2.34 -3.02
CA VAL A 65 1.73 -3.05 -4.12
C VAL A 65 1.14 -4.43 -4.24
N GLN A 66 0.84 -4.86 -5.47
CA GLN A 66 0.30 -6.19 -5.74
C GLN A 66 1.29 -7.03 -6.55
N GLY A 67 1.40 -8.30 -6.18
CA GLY A 67 2.22 -9.29 -6.89
C GLY A 67 1.97 -10.71 -6.40
N TYR A 68 2.70 -11.66 -6.98
CA TYR A 68 2.71 -13.05 -6.54
C TYR A 68 3.84 -13.27 -5.54
N ILE A 69 3.59 -13.97 -4.45
CA ILE A 69 4.63 -14.41 -3.51
C ILE A 69 5.46 -15.49 -4.21
N VAL A 70 6.75 -15.21 -4.45
CA VAL A 70 7.62 -16.12 -5.20
C VAL A 70 8.80 -16.66 -4.40
N GLY A 71 9.11 -16.08 -3.22
CA GLY A 71 10.24 -16.58 -2.43
C GLY A 71 10.66 -15.67 -1.29
N THR A 72 11.90 -15.86 -0.85
CA THR A 72 12.56 -15.07 0.22
C THR A 72 14.03 -14.83 -0.12
N ILE A 73 14.66 -13.89 0.60
CA ILE A 73 16.11 -13.73 0.69
C ILE A 73 16.55 -14.35 2.01
N GLU A 74 17.40 -15.38 1.96
CA GLU A 74 17.81 -16.17 3.12
C GLU A 74 18.99 -15.52 3.89
N ASN A 75 19.83 -14.71 3.21
CA ASN A 75 20.97 -14.03 3.81
C ASN A 75 21.08 -12.59 3.31
N TYR A 76 20.99 -11.64 4.23
CA TYR A 76 21.07 -10.20 3.92
C TYR A 76 22.47 -9.74 3.46
N GLU A 77 23.53 -10.50 3.74
CA GLU A 77 24.90 -10.19 3.31
C GLU A 77 25.14 -10.57 1.84
N ASP A 78 24.39 -11.54 1.34
CA ASP A 78 24.38 -11.94 -0.08
C ASP A 78 22.94 -12.07 -0.59
N PRO A 79 22.22 -10.96 -0.76
CA PRO A 79 20.81 -10.99 -1.13
C PRO A 79 20.54 -11.64 -2.49
N SER A 80 21.44 -11.44 -3.44
CA SER A 80 21.30 -12.00 -4.80
C SER A 80 21.56 -13.51 -4.81
N GLY A 81 22.61 -13.96 -4.14
CA GLY A 81 23.00 -15.37 -4.14
C GLY A 81 22.16 -16.23 -3.23
N SER A 82 21.50 -15.61 -2.22
CA SER A 82 20.65 -16.32 -1.28
C SER A 82 19.15 -16.21 -1.56
N ALA A 83 18.76 -15.59 -2.68
CA ALA A 83 17.35 -15.57 -3.09
C ALA A 83 16.86 -16.99 -3.36
N LYS A 84 15.76 -17.38 -2.73
CA LYS A 84 15.22 -18.72 -2.76
C LYS A 84 13.76 -18.71 -3.19
N PHE A 85 13.44 -19.52 -4.19
CA PHE A 85 12.14 -19.57 -4.85
C PHE A 85 11.40 -20.91 -4.66
N ALA A 86 11.92 -21.75 -3.80
CA ALA A 86 11.31 -23.05 -3.48
C ALA A 86 11.60 -23.46 -2.04
N THR A 87 10.73 -24.28 -1.47
CA THR A 87 10.88 -24.86 -0.13
C THR A 87 12.13 -25.73 0.01
N PRO A 88 12.68 -25.87 1.22
CA PRO A 88 12.29 -25.25 2.48
C PRO A 88 12.81 -23.81 2.59
N PHE A 89 12.05 -22.91 3.22
CA PHE A 89 12.46 -21.55 3.54
C PHE A 89 12.90 -21.47 5.00
N THR A 90 13.82 -20.55 5.32
CA THR A 90 14.27 -20.31 6.70
C THR A 90 14.09 -18.85 7.13
N ALA A 91 14.16 -17.92 6.17
CA ALA A 91 13.94 -16.49 6.45
C ALA A 91 12.46 -16.20 6.77
N LYS A 92 12.23 -15.42 7.83
CA LYS A 92 10.88 -15.02 8.27
C LYS A 92 10.59 -13.54 8.10
N ASN A 93 11.62 -12.73 7.87
CA ASN A 93 11.55 -11.27 7.92
C ASN A 93 11.37 -10.62 6.55
N ASN A 94 11.19 -11.42 5.49
CA ASN A 94 11.00 -10.88 4.15
C ASN A 94 10.23 -11.84 3.24
N LEU A 95 9.68 -11.27 2.16
CA LEU A 95 9.13 -11.98 1.01
C LEU A 95 9.69 -11.38 -0.26
N LEU A 96 9.76 -12.19 -1.32
CA LEU A 96 9.88 -11.73 -2.70
C LEU A 96 8.51 -11.78 -3.34
N ILE A 97 8.08 -10.66 -3.93
CA ILE A 97 6.87 -10.60 -4.75
C ILE A 97 7.21 -10.20 -6.17
N ALA A 98 6.53 -10.78 -7.16
CA ALA A 98 6.81 -10.59 -8.57
C ALA A 98 5.54 -10.50 -9.41
N ALA A 99 5.67 -10.03 -10.66
CA ALA A 99 4.55 -9.95 -11.61
C ALA A 99 4.02 -11.31 -12.06
N SER A 100 4.83 -12.38 -11.91
CA SER A 100 4.46 -13.76 -12.26
C SER A 100 4.77 -14.70 -11.10
N ALA A 101 3.89 -15.66 -10.84
CA ALA A 101 4.10 -16.71 -9.84
C ALA A 101 5.27 -17.65 -10.15
N THR A 102 5.78 -17.61 -11.38
CA THR A 102 6.91 -18.44 -11.85
C THR A 102 8.22 -17.67 -11.96
N GLU A 103 8.27 -16.42 -11.49
CA GLU A 103 9.49 -15.61 -11.50
C GLU A 103 10.53 -16.22 -10.56
N MET A 104 11.77 -16.32 -11.04
CA MET A 104 12.91 -16.87 -10.30
C MET A 104 14.14 -15.96 -10.31
N ASN A 105 14.00 -14.74 -10.82
CA ASN A 105 15.06 -13.75 -10.82
C ASN A 105 14.75 -12.64 -9.80
N VAL A 106 15.55 -12.55 -8.75
CA VAL A 106 15.36 -11.54 -7.70
C VAL A 106 15.35 -10.10 -8.21
N LYS A 107 16.00 -9.81 -9.34
CA LYS A 107 16.02 -8.48 -9.95
C LYS A 107 14.66 -8.04 -10.50
N ASN A 108 13.80 -9.01 -10.79
CA ASN A 108 12.43 -8.77 -11.25
C ASN A 108 11.41 -8.76 -10.10
N CYS A 109 11.90 -8.82 -8.85
CA CYS A 109 11.07 -8.86 -7.66
C CYS A 109 11.08 -7.52 -6.92
N VAL A 110 10.09 -7.33 -6.06
CA VAL A 110 10.07 -6.35 -4.98
C VAL A 110 10.26 -7.10 -3.67
N VAL A 111 11.16 -6.60 -2.81
CA VAL A 111 11.47 -7.21 -1.53
C VAL A 111 10.60 -6.61 -0.45
N VAL A 112 9.75 -7.40 0.17
CA VAL A 112 8.81 -6.99 1.21
C VAL A 112 9.42 -7.27 2.58
N GLN A 113 9.48 -6.27 3.44
CA GLN A 113 9.88 -6.43 4.83
C GLN A 113 8.72 -6.96 5.67
N LEU A 114 8.98 -7.99 6.47
CA LEU A 114 8.08 -8.47 7.52
C LEU A 114 8.71 -8.19 8.88
N SER A 115 8.14 -7.23 9.61
CA SER A 115 8.67 -6.83 10.92
C SER A 115 8.26 -7.83 12.00
N SER A 116 9.23 -8.31 12.79
CA SER A 116 8.97 -9.23 13.90
C SER A 116 7.95 -8.65 14.88
N GLY A 117 7.07 -9.51 15.39
CA GLY A 117 6.00 -9.12 16.33
C GLY A 117 4.72 -8.63 15.68
N THR A 118 4.67 -8.51 14.35
CA THR A 118 3.45 -8.14 13.62
C THR A 118 2.63 -9.35 13.20
N GLU A 119 1.34 -9.12 12.91
CA GLU A 119 0.47 -10.15 12.34
C GLU A 119 0.96 -10.59 10.96
N LEU A 120 1.45 -9.64 10.14
CA LEU A 120 2.03 -9.92 8.83
C LEU A 120 3.21 -10.89 8.93
N TYR A 121 4.12 -10.64 9.88
CA TYR A 121 5.24 -11.53 10.13
C TYR A 121 4.78 -12.96 10.44
N THR A 122 3.77 -13.11 11.30
CA THR A 122 3.28 -14.41 11.73
C THR A 122 2.56 -15.15 10.60
N LYS A 123 1.77 -14.45 9.80
CA LYS A 123 0.90 -15.07 8.80
C LYS A 123 1.49 -15.19 7.40
N LEU A 124 2.49 -14.36 7.08
CA LEU A 124 3.01 -14.28 5.72
C LEU A 124 4.37 -14.95 5.53
N ASN A 125 5.22 -15.08 6.58
CA ASN A 125 6.55 -15.68 6.40
C ASN A 125 6.46 -17.09 5.81
N LEU A 126 7.26 -17.35 4.78
CA LEU A 126 7.23 -18.63 4.06
C LEU A 126 7.90 -19.79 4.84
N ALA A 127 8.69 -19.50 5.86
CA ALA A 127 9.31 -20.53 6.70
C ALA A 127 8.27 -21.35 7.48
N GLU A 128 7.18 -20.68 7.90
CA GLU A 128 6.08 -21.29 8.66
C GLU A 128 4.80 -21.43 7.83
N ASN A 129 4.65 -20.62 6.77
CA ASN A 129 3.46 -20.59 5.93
C ASN A 129 3.83 -20.83 4.46
N SER A 130 4.55 -21.90 4.17
CA SER A 130 5.04 -22.20 2.81
C SER A 130 3.92 -22.37 1.77
N ALA A 131 2.68 -22.63 2.21
CA ALA A 131 1.50 -22.68 1.36
C ALA A 131 1.18 -21.34 0.69
N ASN A 132 1.65 -20.21 1.22
CA ASN A 132 1.45 -18.89 0.61
C ASN A 132 2.27 -18.70 -0.68
N LEU A 133 3.23 -19.58 -0.97
CA LEU A 133 4.03 -19.50 -2.20
C LEU A 133 3.13 -19.61 -3.44
N GLY A 134 3.29 -18.69 -4.38
CA GLY A 134 2.51 -18.62 -5.61
C GLY A 134 1.17 -17.90 -5.49
N HIS A 135 0.77 -17.50 -4.29
CA HIS A 135 -0.48 -16.77 -4.07
C HIS A 135 -0.33 -15.28 -4.36
N VAL A 136 -1.43 -14.64 -4.74
CA VAL A 136 -1.48 -13.18 -4.95
C VAL A 136 -1.58 -12.48 -3.60
N ILE A 137 -0.76 -11.47 -3.44
CA ILE A 137 -0.78 -10.59 -2.27
C ILE A 137 -0.83 -9.12 -2.71
N SER A 138 -1.65 -8.32 -2.04
CA SER A 138 -1.52 -6.87 -2.02
C SER A 138 -0.97 -6.48 -0.65
N ILE A 139 0.04 -5.61 -0.59
CA ILE A 139 0.70 -5.25 0.65
C ILE A 139 0.97 -3.75 0.73
N GLN A 140 0.69 -3.15 1.87
CA GLN A 140 0.92 -1.74 2.14
C GLN A 140 2.20 -1.53 2.93
N GLY A 141 2.98 -0.55 2.52
CA GLY A 141 4.18 -0.10 3.22
C GLY A 141 4.87 1.03 2.50
N SER A 142 6.02 1.45 3.02
CA SER A 142 6.86 2.50 2.44
C SER A 142 7.64 1.95 1.25
N LEU A 143 7.58 2.62 0.11
CA LEU A 143 8.34 2.27 -1.09
C LEU A 143 9.80 2.68 -0.93
N GLU A 144 10.57 1.81 -0.32
CA GLU A 144 11.98 2.01 0.00
C GLU A 144 12.79 0.74 -0.27
N LYS A 145 14.03 0.91 -0.74
CA LYS A 145 14.93 -0.23 -0.95
C LYS A 145 15.11 -1.07 0.31
N PHE A 146 15.03 -2.37 0.15
CA PHE A 146 15.30 -3.34 1.19
C PHE A 146 16.28 -4.40 0.67
N TYR A 147 17.33 -4.66 1.42
CA TYR A 147 18.45 -5.53 1.01
C TYR A 147 19.09 -5.12 -0.35
N GLY A 148 19.08 -3.80 -0.66
CA GLY A 148 19.65 -3.27 -1.91
C GLY A 148 18.75 -3.36 -3.14
N PHE A 149 17.61 -4.04 -3.06
CA PHE A 149 16.60 -4.15 -4.10
C PHE A 149 15.45 -3.15 -3.89
N PRO A 150 14.65 -2.84 -4.93
CA PRO A 150 13.37 -2.17 -4.74
C PRO A 150 12.52 -2.92 -3.73
N GLY A 151 11.93 -2.20 -2.78
CA GLY A 151 11.25 -2.85 -1.66
C GLY A 151 10.02 -2.12 -1.16
N VAL A 152 9.31 -2.82 -0.27
CA VAL A 152 8.22 -2.30 0.56
C VAL A 152 8.60 -2.55 2.01
N LYS A 153 8.86 -1.47 2.76
CA LYS A 153 9.27 -1.52 4.16
C LYS A 153 8.15 -1.06 5.09
N SER A 154 8.38 -1.24 6.39
CA SER A 154 7.41 -0.80 7.40
C SER A 154 5.98 -1.26 7.07
N THR A 155 5.84 -2.50 6.62
CA THR A 155 4.55 -3.06 6.20
C THR A 155 3.59 -3.18 7.37
N THR A 156 2.33 -2.77 7.16
CA THR A 156 1.31 -2.70 8.21
C THR A 156 0.04 -3.46 7.87
N ALA A 157 -0.30 -3.58 6.59
CA ALA A 157 -1.48 -4.29 6.11
C ALA A 157 -1.17 -5.11 4.86
N ALA A 158 -1.92 -6.18 4.69
CA ALA A 158 -1.89 -7.00 3.49
C ALA A 158 -3.27 -7.59 3.19
N ILE A 159 -3.48 -7.96 1.94
CA ILE A 159 -4.62 -8.76 1.49
C ILE A 159 -4.05 -9.99 0.80
N LEU A 160 -4.24 -11.16 1.40
CA LEU A 160 -3.85 -12.45 0.84
C LEU A 160 -5.11 -13.24 0.48
N ASP A 161 -5.29 -13.57 -0.79
CA ASP A 161 -6.48 -14.29 -1.28
C ASP A 161 -7.81 -13.64 -0.83
N GLY A 162 -7.87 -12.29 -0.84
CA GLY A 162 -9.04 -11.53 -0.43
C GLY A 162 -9.26 -11.43 1.09
N LYS A 163 -8.33 -11.95 1.92
CA LYS A 163 -8.37 -11.82 3.37
C LYS A 163 -7.43 -10.72 3.84
N GLU A 164 -7.95 -9.78 4.59
CA GLU A 164 -7.16 -8.71 5.20
C GLU A 164 -6.34 -9.24 6.38
N ILE A 165 -5.11 -8.76 6.50
CA ILE A 165 -4.14 -9.08 7.55
C ILE A 165 -3.49 -7.78 8.01
N GLY A 166 -3.46 -7.53 9.29
CA GLY A 166 -2.91 -6.31 9.88
C GLY A 166 -3.87 -5.12 9.74
N GLU A 167 -3.35 -3.94 9.99
CA GLU A 167 -4.10 -2.70 9.89
C GLU A 167 -3.46 -1.76 8.89
N GLU A 168 -4.27 -1.17 8.04
CA GLU A 168 -3.81 -0.14 7.12
C GLU A 168 -3.13 0.99 7.89
N GLN A 169 -1.95 1.36 7.46
CA GLN A 169 -1.40 2.64 7.82
C GLN A 169 -2.28 3.67 7.11
N GLY A 170 -2.99 4.48 7.89
CA GLY A 170 -3.88 5.47 7.32
C GLY A 170 -3.09 6.35 6.37
N GLU A 171 -3.29 6.15 5.09
CA GLU A 171 -3.05 7.21 4.15
C GLU A 171 -4.10 8.27 4.46
N GLY A 172 -3.64 9.44 4.83
CA GLY A 172 -4.45 10.59 4.52
C GLY A 172 -4.69 10.55 3.01
N PRO A 173 -5.87 10.92 2.50
CA PRO A 173 -6.13 10.93 1.07
C PRO A 173 -4.97 11.62 0.35
N ALA A 174 -4.68 11.23 -0.89
CA ALA A 174 -3.59 11.81 -1.69
C ALA A 174 -3.63 13.36 -1.76
N ASN A 175 -4.78 13.94 -1.38
CA ASN A 175 -5.06 15.36 -1.26
C ASN A 175 -5.16 15.84 0.19
N ALA A 176 -4.65 15.09 1.18
CA ALA A 176 -4.70 15.54 2.56
C ALA A 176 -3.90 16.84 2.72
N TYR A 177 -4.53 17.87 3.25
CA TYR A 177 -3.85 19.12 3.63
C TYR A 177 -2.78 18.88 4.69
N ILE A 178 -2.99 17.91 5.55
CA ILE A 178 -2.03 17.45 6.57
C ILE A 178 -2.07 15.91 6.58
N ASN A 179 -0.90 15.31 6.44
CA ASN A 179 -0.70 13.89 6.65
C ASN A 179 0.54 13.71 7.55
N GLU A 180 0.33 13.60 8.85
CA GLU A 180 1.42 13.52 9.81
C GLU A 180 1.37 12.19 10.57
N SER A 181 2.44 11.43 10.48
CA SER A 181 2.57 10.12 11.12
C SER A 181 3.20 10.18 12.52
N PHE A 182 3.77 11.30 12.89
CA PHE A 182 4.53 11.49 14.14
C PHE A 182 5.66 10.48 14.39
N LYS A 183 6.20 9.86 13.34
CA LYS A 183 7.24 8.84 13.47
C LYS A 183 8.56 9.36 14.01
N SER A 184 8.95 10.58 13.63
CA SER A 184 10.27 11.14 13.94
C SER A 184 10.22 12.53 14.58
N SER A 185 9.11 13.24 14.47
CA SER A 185 8.92 14.59 15.01
C SER A 185 7.44 14.88 15.19
N LEU A 186 7.11 16.08 15.66
CA LEU A 186 5.73 16.59 15.63
C LEU A 186 5.33 17.16 14.24
N GLY A 187 6.22 17.08 13.25
CA GLY A 187 6.02 17.64 11.93
C GLY A 187 5.76 19.15 11.99
N GLU A 188 4.71 19.59 11.30
CA GLU A 188 4.26 20.99 11.32
C GLU A 188 3.38 21.34 12.53
N PHE A 189 3.03 20.36 13.36
CA PHE A 189 2.25 20.59 14.57
C PHE A 189 3.08 21.30 15.65
N LYS A 190 2.40 22.12 16.42
CA LYS A 190 3.01 22.90 17.51
C LYS A 190 2.45 22.47 18.85
N SER A 191 3.33 22.23 19.80
CA SER A 191 2.95 22.08 21.20
C SER A 191 2.75 23.45 21.82
N VAL A 192 1.57 23.73 22.34
CA VAL A 192 1.21 24.99 23.02
C VAL A 192 0.79 24.68 24.44
N SER A 193 1.60 25.07 25.42
CA SER A 193 1.25 24.98 26.83
C SER A 193 0.40 26.18 27.26
N VAL A 194 -0.79 25.92 27.75
CA VAL A 194 -1.70 26.93 28.29
C VAL A 194 -1.47 27.11 29.78
N SER A 195 -1.31 25.99 30.50
CA SER A 195 -0.97 25.97 31.92
C SER A 195 -0.15 24.74 32.27
N GLY A 196 0.70 24.86 33.29
CA GLY A 196 1.58 23.77 33.72
C GLY A 196 2.87 23.69 32.92
N THR A 197 3.59 22.58 33.09
CA THR A 197 4.94 22.38 32.52
C THR A 197 5.00 21.29 31.46
N LEU A 198 3.88 20.64 31.12
CA LEU A 198 3.84 19.57 30.16
C LEU A 198 3.79 20.11 28.72
N SER A 199 4.39 19.37 27.80
CA SER A 199 4.39 19.66 26.39
C SER A 199 4.17 18.39 25.60
N TRP A 200 3.60 18.53 24.41
CA TRP A 200 3.59 17.46 23.42
C TRP A 200 4.99 17.23 22.90
N ILE A 201 5.39 15.98 22.83
CA ILE A 201 6.70 15.55 22.31
C ILE A 201 6.47 14.42 21.31
N ASN A 202 7.48 14.18 20.47
CA ASN A 202 7.55 12.95 19.70
C ASN A 202 8.28 11.90 20.53
N ASP A 203 7.60 10.80 20.83
CA ASP A 203 8.17 9.64 21.51
C ASP A 203 7.45 8.36 21.06
N PHE A 204 8.17 7.24 20.97
CA PHE A 204 7.66 5.96 20.47
C PHE A 204 6.92 6.06 19.13
N SER A 205 7.44 6.89 18.21
CA SER A 205 6.81 7.14 16.89
C SER A 205 5.37 7.65 16.99
N SER A 206 5.08 8.48 17.97
CA SER A 206 3.78 9.07 18.23
C SER A 206 3.92 10.48 18.79
N ALA A 207 2.90 11.32 18.60
CA ALA A 207 2.76 12.55 19.39
C ALA A 207 2.20 12.17 20.76
N MET A 208 2.90 12.52 21.81
CA MET A 208 2.53 12.09 23.16
C MET A 208 2.80 13.19 24.18
N ILE A 209 2.03 13.15 25.28
CA ILE A 209 2.29 13.92 26.50
C ILE A 209 2.70 12.92 27.59
N LYS A 210 3.87 13.15 28.20
CA LYS A 210 4.28 12.41 29.39
C LYS A 210 3.81 13.17 30.63
N GLY A 211 2.70 12.75 31.22
CA GLY A 211 2.15 13.33 32.44
C GLY A 211 2.80 12.79 33.70
N GLY A 212 3.88 13.39 34.14
CA GLY A 212 4.45 13.18 35.46
C GLY A 212 5.01 11.77 35.75
N SER A 213 5.67 11.63 36.88
CA SER A 213 5.97 10.33 37.49
C SER A 213 4.74 9.80 38.25
N ALA A 214 4.74 8.52 38.62
CA ALA A 214 3.68 7.94 39.43
C ALA A 214 3.44 8.70 40.76
N GLU A 215 4.41 9.51 41.20
CA GLU A 215 4.41 10.24 42.46
C GLU A 215 4.01 11.72 42.34
N ALA A 216 4.04 12.31 41.13
CA ALA A 216 3.71 13.72 40.93
C ALA A 216 2.76 13.89 39.72
N LYS A 217 1.50 14.15 40.00
CA LYS A 217 0.48 14.57 39.04
C LYS A 217 0.46 16.11 39.02
N PHE A 218 0.85 16.69 37.88
CA PHE A 218 0.79 18.13 37.70
C PHE A 218 -0.46 18.48 36.84
N PRO A 219 -1.34 19.34 37.31
CA PRO A 219 -2.39 19.88 36.45
C PRO A 219 -1.72 20.63 35.29
N SER A 220 -2.07 20.28 34.08
CA SER A 220 -1.51 20.88 32.88
C SER A 220 -2.55 20.89 31.78
N GLU A 221 -2.59 22.00 31.05
CA GLU A 221 -3.35 22.13 29.83
C GLU A 221 -2.36 22.44 28.70
N THR A 222 -2.32 21.56 27.71
CA THR A 222 -1.44 21.70 26.56
C THR A 222 -2.15 21.18 25.31
N TRP A 223 -1.94 21.90 24.23
CA TRP A 223 -2.60 21.63 22.97
C TRP A 223 -1.57 21.22 21.92
N LEU A 224 -1.95 20.26 21.09
CA LEU A 224 -1.26 19.95 19.86
C LEU A 224 -2.00 20.67 18.74
N VAL A 225 -1.41 21.73 18.23
CA VAL A 225 -2.05 22.65 17.28
C VAL A 225 -1.55 22.31 15.88
N ALA A 226 -2.48 21.96 15.01
CA ALA A 226 -2.21 21.75 13.58
C ALA A 226 -1.82 23.05 12.88
N PRO A 227 -1.09 22.99 11.75
CA PRO A 227 -0.92 24.15 10.87
C PRO A 227 -2.27 24.65 10.36
N THR A 228 -2.29 25.92 9.94
CA THR A 228 -3.50 26.52 9.36
C THR A 228 -3.77 25.93 8.00
N ILE A 229 -5.02 25.54 7.75
CA ILE A 229 -5.48 24.97 6.49
C ILE A 229 -6.52 25.91 5.88
N ASP A 230 -6.41 26.20 4.58
CA ASP A 230 -7.42 26.92 3.83
C ASP A 230 -8.42 25.93 3.22
N LEU A 231 -9.62 25.88 3.78
CA LEU A 231 -10.73 25.04 3.33
C LEU A 231 -11.77 25.81 2.51
N THR A 232 -11.49 27.04 2.07
CA THR A 232 -12.48 27.90 1.41
C THR A 232 -13.01 27.34 0.08
N LYS A 233 -12.28 26.39 -0.52
CA LYS A 233 -12.66 25.74 -1.79
C LYS A 233 -13.28 24.36 -1.60
N GLU A 234 -13.32 23.87 -0.36
CA GLU A 234 -13.80 22.53 -0.06
C GLU A 234 -15.27 22.55 0.33
N THR A 235 -16.01 21.57 -0.13
CA THR A 235 -17.42 21.37 0.27
C THR A 235 -17.55 20.51 1.51
N GLU A 236 -16.56 19.65 1.76
CA GLU A 236 -16.49 18.75 2.90
C GLU A 236 -15.03 18.61 3.36
N ALA A 237 -14.82 18.39 4.66
CA ALA A 237 -13.51 18.14 5.24
C ALA A 237 -13.62 17.08 6.34
N TYR A 238 -12.67 16.16 6.39
CA TYR A 238 -12.62 15.09 7.37
C TYR A 238 -11.32 15.14 8.15
N ILE A 239 -11.39 14.81 9.43
CA ILE A 239 -10.23 14.60 10.29
C ILE A 239 -10.25 13.15 10.72
N THR A 240 -9.15 12.45 10.48
CA THR A 240 -8.93 11.10 10.99
C THR A 240 -7.69 11.07 11.86
N PHE A 241 -7.72 10.34 12.96
CA PHE A 241 -6.56 10.14 13.81
C PHE A 241 -6.66 8.80 14.54
N LYS A 242 -5.50 8.22 14.83
CA LYS A 242 -5.40 7.05 15.73
C LYS A 242 -4.97 7.52 17.11
N HIS A 243 -5.56 6.98 18.14
CA HIS A 243 -5.14 7.19 19.53
C HIS A 243 -4.91 5.84 20.22
N ALA A 244 -3.97 5.82 21.15
CA ALA A 244 -3.69 4.67 22.02
C ALA A 244 -4.47 4.80 23.35
#